data_face66e56db08f249a2098cf2a5bd983
#
_entry.id   face66e56db08f249a2098cf2a5bd983
#
_cell.length_a   1.000
_cell.length_b   1.000
_cell.length_c   1.000
_cell.angle_alpha   90.00
_cell.angle_beta   90.00
_cell.angle_gamma   90.00
#
_symmetry.space_group_name_H-M   'P 1'
#
loop_
_entity.id
_entity.type
_entity.pdbx_description
1 polymer ?
#
loop_
_entity_poly.entity_id
_entity_poly.type
_entity_poly.pdbx_seq_one_letter_code
_entity_poly.pdbx_strand_id
1 'polypeptide(L)'
;MNPADTIAAVATPPGAGGLAVVRLSGRQALSVADRCLQSSGGRPPSGFQPRMAVFGEVVRDGVRVDDVVVTVFRGPKSFTGEDTVEVACHGGVLVTRRVLETLLVSGARPAEPGE
;
A
#
# COMPACT_ATOMS: atom_id res chain seq x y z
N MET A 1 9.33 -13.40 -13.10
CA MET A 1 8.88 -12.91 -11.77
C MET A 1 8.72 -14.08 -10.81
N ASN A 2 9.19 -13.93 -9.60
CA ASN A 2 8.98 -14.92 -8.56
C ASN A 2 7.55 -14.77 -8.00
N PRO A 3 6.71 -15.84 -8.05
CA PRO A 3 5.33 -15.74 -7.53
C PRO A 3 5.24 -15.37 -6.04
N ALA A 4 6.31 -15.58 -5.28
CA ALA A 4 6.32 -15.24 -3.85
C ALA A 4 6.68 -13.78 -3.60
N ASP A 5 7.12 -13.03 -4.62
CA ASP A 5 7.49 -11.64 -4.46
C ASP A 5 6.27 -10.78 -4.19
N THR A 6 6.46 -9.82 -3.29
CA THR A 6 5.47 -8.79 -3.04
C THR A 6 5.93 -7.51 -3.73
N ILE A 7 5.08 -6.95 -4.55
CA ILE A 7 5.39 -5.78 -5.37
C ILE A 7 4.58 -4.57 -4.94
N ALA A 8 5.13 -3.40 -5.19
CA ALA A 8 4.44 -2.13 -4.95
C ALA A 8 4.56 -1.25 -6.18
N ALA A 9 3.49 -0.55 -6.51
CA ALA A 9 3.44 0.35 -7.65
C ALA A 9 2.43 1.46 -7.43
N VAL A 10 2.64 2.59 -8.08
CA VAL A 10 1.62 3.64 -8.17
C VAL A 10 0.58 3.18 -9.18
N ALA A 11 -0.66 3.04 -8.74
CA ALA A 11 -1.76 2.50 -9.55
C ALA A 11 -2.56 3.59 -10.28
N THR A 12 -2.36 4.86 -9.92
CA THR A 12 -2.99 5.99 -10.60
C THR A 12 -2.03 6.58 -11.63
N PRO A 13 -2.54 7.29 -12.65
CA PRO A 13 -1.66 7.96 -13.61
C PRO A 13 -0.70 8.93 -12.90
N PRO A 14 0.54 9.08 -13.37
CA PRO A 14 1.47 10.05 -12.81
C PRO A 14 0.96 11.48 -13.02
N GLY A 15 1.30 12.35 -12.08
CA GLY A 15 0.93 13.76 -12.14
C GLY A 15 0.46 14.30 -10.81
N ALA A 16 0.08 15.57 -10.81
CA ALA A 16 -0.33 16.30 -9.62
C ALA A 16 -1.84 16.22 -9.41
N GLY A 17 -2.38 15.01 -9.29
CA GLY A 17 -3.79 14.84 -8.96
C GLY A 17 -4.06 15.07 -7.48
N GLY A 18 -5.35 15.21 -7.11
CA GLY A 18 -5.75 15.36 -5.71
C GLY A 18 -5.48 14.12 -4.87
N LEU A 19 -5.60 12.94 -5.47
CA LEU A 19 -5.36 11.66 -4.81
C LEU A 19 -4.52 10.76 -5.70
N ALA A 20 -3.73 9.93 -5.08
CA ALA A 20 -3.00 8.86 -5.75
C ALA A 20 -3.21 7.55 -5.00
N VAL A 21 -3.22 6.45 -5.71
CA VAL A 21 -3.31 5.12 -5.11
C VAL A 21 -2.00 4.39 -5.36
N VAL A 22 -1.40 3.91 -4.27
CA VAL A 22 -0.24 3.03 -4.32
C VAL A 22 -0.74 1.64 -3.96
N ARG A 23 -0.43 0.65 -4.79
CA ARG A 23 -0.92 -0.71 -4.61
C ARG A 23 0.22 -1.63 -4.25
N LEU A 24 -0.05 -2.48 -3.26
CA LEU A 24 0.86 -3.50 -2.76
C LEU A 24 0.19 -4.84 -3.04
N SER A 25 0.88 -5.77 -3.69
CA SER A 25 0.29 -7.04 -4.08
C SER A 25 1.29 -8.18 -3.89
N GLY A 26 0.84 -9.29 -3.35
CA GLY A 26 1.64 -10.48 -3.20
C GLY A 26 1.42 -11.17 -1.87
N ARG A 27 2.16 -12.26 -1.68
CA ARG A 27 2.04 -13.12 -0.50
C ARG A 27 2.36 -12.36 0.79
N GLN A 28 3.28 -11.40 0.75
CA GLN A 28 3.74 -10.64 1.91
C GLN A 28 3.05 -9.29 2.03
N ALA A 29 2.01 -9.02 1.23
CA ALA A 29 1.39 -7.69 1.20
C ALA A 29 0.95 -7.22 2.58
N LEU A 30 0.27 -8.07 3.35
CA LEU A 30 -0.20 -7.71 4.68
C LEU A 30 0.95 -7.53 5.67
N SER A 31 1.98 -8.37 5.60
CA SER A 31 3.15 -8.23 6.47
C SER A 31 3.89 -6.93 6.20
N VAL A 32 4.05 -6.55 4.93
CA VAL A 32 4.68 -5.29 4.55
C VAL A 32 3.84 -4.12 5.03
N ALA A 33 2.53 -4.19 4.79
CA ALA A 33 1.60 -3.14 5.23
C ALA A 33 1.64 -2.94 6.75
N ASP A 34 1.67 -4.02 7.51
CA ASP A 34 1.68 -3.95 8.97
C ASP A 34 2.92 -3.22 9.52
N ARG A 35 4.03 -3.23 8.76
CA ARG A 35 5.28 -2.57 9.20
C ARG A 35 5.24 -1.06 9.08
N CYS A 36 4.40 -0.51 8.21
CA CYS A 36 4.45 0.91 7.90
C CYS A 36 3.10 1.61 7.86
N LEU A 37 2.00 0.89 8.05
CA LEU A 37 0.66 1.47 8.05
C LEU A 37 0.03 1.30 9.43
N GLN A 38 -0.48 2.38 9.97
CA GLN A 38 -1.14 2.40 11.29
C GLN A 38 -2.55 2.96 11.10
N SER A 39 -3.56 2.24 11.56
CA SER A 39 -4.91 2.78 11.56
C SER A 39 -5.12 3.69 12.76
N SER A 40 -6.05 4.63 12.62
CA SER A 40 -6.43 5.52 13.71
C SER A 40 -6.98 4.75 14.92
N GLY A 41 -7.54 3.56 14.70
CA GLY A 41 -8.03 2.70 15.77
C GLY A 41 -7.00 1.76 16.37
N GLY A 42 -5.76 1.79 15.87
CA GLY A 42 -4.67 0.93 16.37
C GLY A 42 -4.63 -0.46 15.78
N ARG A 43 -5.62 -0.87 14.99
CA ARG A 43 -5.64 -2.19 14.37
C ARG A 43 -4.70 -2.22 13.17
N PRO A 44 -3.85 -3.25 13.02
CA PRO A 44 -2.98 -3.35 11.85
C PRO A 44 -3.76 -3.76 10.60
N PRO A 45 -3.25 -3.47 9.39
CA PRO A 45 -3.91 -3.86 8.14
C PRO A 45 -4.28 -5.34 8.05
N SER A 46 -3.46 -6.23 8.58
CA SER A 46 -3.76 -7.66 8.60
C SER A 46 -5.01 -8.01 9.40
N GLY A 47 -5.47 -7.11 10.26
CA GLY A 47 -6.69 -7.26 11.04
C GLY A 47 -7.89 -6.49 10.47
N PHE A 48 -7.74 -5.83 9.33
CA PHE A 48 -8.85 -5.07 8.74
C PHE A 48 -9.87 -6.02 8.10
N GLN A 49 -11.13 -5.62 8.15
CA GLN A 49 -12.17 -6.29 7.39
C GLN A 49 -11.91 -6.04 5.91
N PRO A 50 -11.90 -7.09 5.06
CA PRO A 50 -11.62 -6.92 3.62
C PRO A 50 -12.62 -5.97 2.96
N ARG A 51 -12.12 -5.21 2.00
CA ARG A 51 -12.89 -4.28 1.16
C ARG A 51 -13.55 -3.14 1.92
N MET A 52 -13.02 -2.83 3.10
CA MET A 52 -13.47 -1.69 3.89
C MET A 52 -12.35 -0.65 3.94
N ALA A 53 -12.68 0.61 3.63
CA ALA A 53 -11.74 1.71 3.69
C ALA A 53 -11.50 2.11 5.15
N VAL A 54 -10.24 2.18 5.55
CA VAL A 54 -9.86 2.48 6.92
C VAL A 54 -8.89 3.65 6.94
N PHE A 55 -9.18 4.65 7.74
CA PHE A 55 -8.31 5.81 7.92
C PHE A 55 -7.04 5.41 8.68
N GLY A 56 -5.90 5.90 8.22
CA GLY A 56 -4.63 5.62 8.87
C GLY A 56 -3.54 6.55 8.42
N GLU A 57 -2.32 6.14 8.74
CA GLU A 57 -1.10 6.88 8.41
C GLU A 57 -0.05 5.94 7.85
N VAL A 58 0.76 6.48 6.93
CA VAL A 58 2.02 5.84 6.54
C VAL A 58 3.09 6.39 7.45
N VAL A 59 3.87 5.51 8.06
CA VAL A 59 4.92 5.87 9.02
C VAL A 59 6.23 5.25 8.59
N ARG A 60 7.30 6.04 8.62
CA ARG A 60 8.65 5.58 8.33
C ARG A 60 9.60 6.10 9.41
N ASP A 61 10.31 5.18 10.06
CA ASP A 61 11.25 5.51 11.14
C ASP A 61 10.60 6.35 12.25
N GLY A 62 9.33 6.02 12.57
CA GLY A 62 8.58 6.73 13.60
C GLY A 62 8.02 8.08 13.18
N VAL A 63 8.20 8.48 11.92
CA VAL A 63 7.74 9.78 11.41
C VAL A 63 6.59 9.55 10.42
N ARG A 64 5.52 10.32 10.59
CA ARG A 64 4.39 10.28 9.67
C ARG A 64 4.79 10.79 8.29
N VAL A 65 4.51 10.00 7.27
CA VAL A 65 4.74 10.37 5.88
C VAL A 65 3.50 11.04 5.29
N ASP A 66 2.32 10.44 5.51
CA ASP A 66 1.05 10.98 5.01
C ASP A 66 -0.12 10.35 5.75
N ASP A 67 -1.23 11.05 5.79
CA ASP A 67 -2.53 10.49 6.16
C ASP A 67 -3.11 9.80 4.95
N VAL A 68 -3.64 8.60 5.14
CA VAL A 68 -4.07 7.75 4.04
C VAL A 68 -5.39 7.05 4.35
N VAL A 69 -5.99 6.47 3.30
CA VAL A 69 -7.09 5.52 3.43
C VAL A 69 -6.59 4.20 2.89
N VAL A 70 -6.68 3.16 3.71
CA VAL A 70 -6.16 1.84 3.42
C VAL A 70 -7.31 0.88 3.18
N THR A 71 -7.25 0.11 2.10
CA THR A 71 -8.23 -0.94 1.80
C THR A 71 -7.47 -2.23 1.53
N VAL A 72 -7.89 -3.30 2.20
CA VAL A 72 -7.28 -4.63 2.06
C VAL A 72 -8.20 -5.51 1.22
N PHE A 73 -7.62 -6.20 0.25
CA PHE A 73 -8.32 -7.19 -0.55
C PHE A 73 -7.64 -8.54 -0.35
N ARG A 74 -8.41 -9.51 0.11
CA ARG A 74 -7.87 -10.86 0.33
C ARG A 74 -8.01 -11.69 -0.93
N GLY A 75 -6.94 -12.36 -1.33
CA GLY A 75 -7.01 -13.30 -2.42
C GLY A 75 -7.92 -14.50 -2.10
N PRO A 76 -8.54 -15.10 -3.11
CA PRO A 76 -8.47 -14.76 -4.54
C PRO A 76 -9.37 -13.60 -4.96
N LYS A 77 -10.14 -13.01 -4.06
CA LYS A 77 -11.08 -11.91 -4.35
C LYS A 77 -10.36 -10.57 -4.40
N SER A 78 -9.42 -10.44 -5.33
CA SER A 78 -8.64 -9.23 -5.54
C SER A 78 -8.32 -9.09 -7.03
N PHE A 79 -7.79 -7.95 -7.43
CA PHE A 79 -7.42 -7.72 -8.83
C PHE A 79 -6.38 -8.71 -9.34
N THR A 80 -5.45 -9.10 -8.49
CA THR A 80 -4.33 -9.95 -8.87
C THR A 80 -4.55 -11.42 -8.52
N GLY A 81 -5.61 -11.75 -7.77
CA GLY A 81 -5.81 -13.07 -7.18
C GLY A 81 -5.03 -13.31 -5.91
N GLU A 82 -4.14 -12.40 -5.54
CA GLU A 82 -3.32 -12.44 -4.33
C GLU A 82 -3.83 -11.42 -3.31
N ASP A 83 -3.30 -11.44 -2.10
CA ASP A 83 -3.58 -10.38 -1.14
C ASP A 83 -3.07 -9.05 -1.69
N THR A 84 -3.90 -8.03 -1.59
CA THR A 84 -3.62 -6.71 -2.13
C THR A 84 -3.98 -5.67 -1.08
N VAL A 85 -3.15 -4.64 -0.96
CA VAL A 85 -3.42 -3.47 -0.12
C VAL A 85 -3.36 -2.23 -1.00
N GLU A 86 -4.44 -1.45 -0.99
CA GLU A 86 -4.47 -0.17 -1.67
C GLU A 86 -4.34 0.95 -0.65
N VAL A 87 -3.41 1.85 -0.90
CA VAL A 87 -3.15 3.00 -0.05
C VAL A 87 -3.48 4.25 -0.85
N ALA A 88 -4.60 4.88 -0.53
CA ALA A 88 -4.99 6.14 -1.14
C ALA A 88 -4.35 7.27 -0.35
N CYS A 89 -3.42 7.98 -0.98
CA CYS A 89 -2.66 9.06 -0.37
C CYS A 89 -2.94 10.39 -1.08
N HIS A 90 -2.42 11.46 -0.54
CA HIS A 90 -2.50 12.75 -1.21
C HIS A 90 -1.71 12.68 -2.52
N GLY A 91 -2.29 13.21 -3.58
CA GLY A 91 -1.62 13.29 -4.87
C GLY A 91 -0.48 14.29 -4.82
N GLY A 92 0.37 14.20 -5.78
CA GLY A 92 1.58 14.98 -5.83
C GLY A 92 2.78 14.06 -5.91
N VAL A 93 3.74 14.45 -6.73
CA VAL A 93 4.84 13.57 -7.08
C VAL A 93 5.68 13.20 -5.84
N LEU A 94 5.93 14.18 -4.98
CA LEU A 94 6.81 13.95 -3.83
C LEU A 94 6.18 13.03 -2.78
N VAL A 95 4.91 13.30 -2.41
CA VAL A 95 4.21 12.50 -1.39
C VAL A 95 4.01 11.07 -1.89
N THR A 96 3.56 10.92 -3.14
CA THR A 96 3.34 9.60 -3.74
C THR A 96 4.63 8.78 -3.76
N ARG A 97 5.75 9.42 -4.11
CA ARG A 97 7.06 8.77 -4.11
C ARG A 97 7.47 8.32 -2.70
N ARG A 98 7.25 9.17 -1.70
CA ARG A 98 7.58 8.83 -0.32
C ARG A 98 6.76 7.67 0.21
N VAL A 99 5.48 7.62 -0.13
CA VAL A 99 4.62 6.49 0.24
C VAL A 99 5.14 5.21 -0.43
N LEU A 100 5.40 5.25 -1.73
CA LEU A 100 5.94 4.09 -2.44
C LEU A 100 7.28 3.64 -1.83
N GLU A 101 8.22 4.55 -1.60
CA GLU A 101 9.51 4.22 -1.01
C GLU A 101 9.36 3.57 0.37
N THR A 102 8.39 4.02 1.16
CA THR A 102 8.15 3.44 2.48
C THR A 102 7.72 1.98 2.35
N LEU A 103 6.86 1.65 1.39
CA LEU A 103 6.48 0.26 1.13
C LEU A 103 7.68 -0.56 0.67
N LEU A 104 8.54 0.02 -0.16
CA LEU A 104 9.73 -0.68 -0.65
C LEU A 104 10.71 -1.00 0.48
N VAL A 105 11.00 -0.05 1.36
CA VAL A 105 11.90 -0.30 2.49
C VAL A 105 11.26 -1.22 3.52
N SER A 106 9.95 -1.37 3.50
CA SER A 106 9.22 -2.27 4.41
C SER A 106 9.13 -3.70 3.88
N GLY A 107 9.66 -3.98 2.69
CA GLY A 107 9.80 -5.34 2.19
C GLY A 107 9.26 -5.63 0.80
N ALA A 108 8.60 -4.69 0.15
CA ALA A 108 8.15 -4.87 -1.22
C ALA A 108 9.28 -4.56 -2.22
N ARG A 109 9.16 -5.05 -3.43
CA ARG A 109 10.02 -4.62 -4.53
C ARG A 109 9.22 -3.79 -5.54
N PRO A 110 9.89 -2.94 -6.32
CA PRO A 110 9.19 -2.20 -7.37
C PRO A 110 8.57 -3.15 -8.39
N ALA A 111 7.36 -2.83 -8.84
CA ALA A 111 6.73 -3.60 -9.90
C ALA A 111 7.45 -3.35 -11.23
N GLU A 112 7.61 -4.42 -12.00
CA GLU A 112 8.10 -4.31 -13.36
C GLU A 112 6.94 -3.99 -14.31
N PRO A 113 7.21 -3.44 -15.50
CA PRO A 113 6.15 -3.18 -16.46
C PRO A 113 5.31 -4.43 -16.73
N GLY A 114 4.00 -4.31 -16.63
CA GLY A 114 3.08 -5.40 -16.87
C GLY A 114 2.77 -6.29 -15.67
N GLU A 115 3.38 -6.03 -14.56
CA GLU A 115 3.05 -6.80 -13.33
C GLU A 115 1.74 -6.39 -12.69
#